data_ba0100ace20f02ae4c966eed22ca4fc4
#
_entry.id   ba0100ace20f02ae4c966eed22ca4fc4
#
_cell.length_a   1.000
_cell.length_b   1.000
_cell.length_c   1.000
_cell.angle_alpha   90.00
_cell.angle_beta   90.00
_cell.angle_gamma   90.00
#
_symmetry.space_group_name_H-M   'P 1'
#
loop_
_entity.id
_entity.type
_entity.pdbx_description
1 polymer ?
#
loop_
_entity_poly.entity_id
_entity_poly.type
_entity_poly.pdbx_seq_one_letter_code
_entity_poly.pdbx_strand_id
1 'polypeptide(L)'
;SYWPRSNRETELHHSDIRHQEDPLSKSGWIGAFCRAYTIQEAIEKFIPEEYTPTEDPNRWTYTNGSTAGGLVIYDDKYAYSNHNTDPTGQQLCNAYDLVRIHKWPDDPASTEHMLELMEYDEGTRKQLIDDKKEQIHEDWDDFKDDTARDSQGVEDSKEEVNEDWLDNMDMDKKGNFKPTTDNIVRILLNDPKLKNGVGGNDLFAQKPVKKGSLPWWNYNPSDPTWTDTDDASFRYYLEKKYNIVAKGKVDDAIAYVQERNSFHPVRDYLDTLEWDGIPRLDTLFIDYLGSEDSEYSRAVARKA
;
A
#
# COMPACT_ATOMS: atom_id res chain seq x y z
N SER A 1 -38.63 23.35 -27.85
CA SER A 1 -39.53 22.24 -28.18
C SER A 1 -38.83 20.92 -27.85
N TYR A 2 -39.35 20.24 -26.86
CA TYR A 2 -38.92 18.89 -26.49
C TYR A 2 -39.21 17.94 -27.63
N TRP A 3 -38.19 17.40 -28.22
CA TRP A 3 -38.33 16.30 -29.19
C TRP A 3 -38.35 14.98 -28.41
N PRO A 4 -39.47 14.22 -28.38
CA PRO A 4 -39.50 12.94 -27.68
C PRO A 4 -38.58 11.96 -28.42
N ARG A 5 -37.58 11.41 -27.68
CA ARG A 5 -36.73 10.34 -28.22
C ARG A 5 -37.56 9.13 -28.58
N SER A 6 -37.23 8.51 -29.69
CA SER A 6 -37.80 7.20 -30.00
C SER A 6 -37.29 6.18 -28.98
N ASN A 7 -38.14 5.32 -28.46
CA ASN A 7 -37.77 4.21 -27.58
C ASN A 7 -36.59 3.38 -28.14
N ARG A 8 -36.40 3.41 -29.43
CA ARG A 8 -35.36 2.71 -30.17
C ARG A 8 -33.94 3.26 -29.89
N GLU A 9 -33.76 4.57 -29.73
CA GLU A 9 -32.46 5.17 -29.40
C GLU A 9 -32.07 4.82 -27.94
N THR A 10 -33.01 4.86 -27.02
CA THR A 10 -32.78 4.44 -25.62
C THR A 10 -32.43 2.96 -25.53
N GLU A 11 -33.10 2.10 -26.33
CA GLU A 11 -32.80 0.66 -26.39
C GLU A 11 -31.42 0.37 -26.99
N LEU A 12 -30.96 1.14 -27.98
CA LEU A 12 -29.63 1.01 -28.57
C LEU A 12 -28.55 1.37 -27.55
N HIS A 13 -28.70 2.49 -26.83
CA HIS A 13 -27.74 2.89 -25.81
C HIS A 13 -27.66 1.86 -24.64
N HIS A 14 -28.80 1.31 -24.22
CA HIS A 14 -28.80 0.21 -23.24
C HIS A 14 -28.18 -1.08 -23.79
N SER A 15 -28.22 -1.31 -25.10
CA SER A 15 -27.51 -2.42 -25.73
C SER A 15 -25.99 -2.18 -25.68
N ASP A 16 -25.55 -0.97 -26.03
CA ASP A 16 -24.13 -0.61 -26.04
C ASP A 16 -23.52 -0.66 -24.62
N ILE A 17 -24.26 -0.18 -23.61
CA ILE A 17 -23.88 -0.30 -22.19
C ILE A 17 -23.68 -1.77 -21.78
N ARG A 18 -24.54 -2.68 -22.23
CA ARG A 18 -24.41 -4.12 -21.92
C ARG A 18 -23.19 -4.80 -22.56
N HIS A 19 -22.64 -4.21 -23.62
CA HIS A 19 -21.45 -4.72 -24.30
C HIS A 19 -20.15 -4.08 -23.83
N GLN A 20 -20.21 -3.01 -23.01
CA GLN A 20 -19.02 -2.42 -22.42
C GLN A 20 -18.74 -3.04 -21.04
N GLU A 21 -17.46 -3.17 -20.73
CA GLU A 21 -17.02 -3.52 -19.38
C GLU A 21 -17.45 -2.44 -18.37
N ASP A 22 -18.01 -2.85 -17.23
CA ASP A 22 -18.42 -1.92 -16.18
C ASP A 22 -17.20 -1.08 -15.73
N PRO A 23 -17.23 0.27 -15.85
CA PRO A 23 -16.10 1.10 -15.47
C PRO A 23 -15.71 0.97 -13.99
N LEU A 24 -16.67 0.58 -13.14
CA LEU A 24 -16.39 0.36 -11.71
C LEU A 24 -15.63 -0.96 -11.45
N SER A 25 -15.70 -1.93 -12.37
CA SER A 25 -14.96 -3.20 -12.24
C SER A 25 -13.51 -3.10 -12.74
N LYS A 26 -13.14 -1.99 -13.41
CA LYS A 26 -11.79 -1.80 -13.90
C LYS A 26 -10.79 -1.65 -12.75
N SER A 27 -9.62 -2.29 -12.89
CA SER A 27 -8.52 -2.14 -11.95
C SER A 27 -7.67 -0.90 -12.22
N GLY A 28 -6.84 -0.52 -11.26
CA GLY A 28 -5.88 0.58 -11.37
C GLY A 28 -6.52 1.97 -11.43
N TRP A 29 -5.78 2.94 -11.96
CA TRP A 29 -6.15 4.35 -11.94
C TRP A 29 -7.51 4.66 -12.58
N ILE A 30 -7.83 4.02 -13.70
CA ILE A 30 -9.09 4.28 -14.41
C ILE A 30 -10.29 3.82 -13.58
N GLY A 31 -10.21 2.62 -13.00
CA GLY A 31 -11.27 2.12 -12.13
C GLY A 31 -11.41 2.94 -10.85
N ALA A 32 -10.30 3.29 -10.23
CA ALA A 32 -10.29 4.14 -9.03
C ALA A 32 -10.92 5.52 -9.32
N PHE A 33 -10.62 6.15 -10.45
CA PHE A 33 -11.25 7.41 -10.85
C PHE A 33 -12.77 7.26 -11.01
N CYS A 34 -13.23 6.20 -11.69
CA CYS A 34 -14.66 5.96 -11.93
C CYS A 34 -15.41 5.56 -10.64
N ARG A 35 -14.73 4.99 -9.63
CA ARG A 35 -15.32 4.72 -8.30
C ARG A 35 -15.30 5.96 -7.41
N ALA A 36 -14.28 6.82 -7.55
CA ALA A 36 -14.16 8.05 -6.78
C ALA A 36 -15.17 9.13 -7.24
N TYR A 37 -15.56 9.12 -8.52
CA TYR A 37 -16.42 10.15 -9.10
C TYR A 37 -17.51 9.56 -9.97
N THR A 38 -18.76 9.93 -9.68
CA THR A 38 -19.87 9.79 -10.61
C THR A 38 -19.66 10.71 -11.83
N ILE A 39 -20.42 10.53 -12.90
CA ILE A 39 -20.36 11.41 -14.07
C ILE A 39 -20.59 12.88 -13.67
N GLN A 40 -21.58 13.14 -12.80
CA GLN A 40 -21.91 14.48 -12.33
C GLN A 40 -20.76 15.11 -11.58
N GLU A 41 -20.22 14.41 -10.56
CA GLU A 41 -19.09 14.90 -9.77
C GLU A 41 -17.84 15.13 -10.62
N ALA A 42 -17.61 14.27 -11.60
CA ALA A 42 -16.50 14.44 -12.55
C ALA A 42 -16.65 15.69 -13.41
N ILE A 43 -17.88 16.00 -13.88
CA ILE A 43 -18.17 17.23 -14.62
C ILE A 43 -17.93 18.45 -13.69
N GLU A 44 -18.54 18.47 -12.51
CA GLU A 44 -18.49 19.59 -11.59
C GLU A 44 -17.07 19.90 -11.12
N LYS A 45 -16.26 18.86 -10.89
CA LYS A 45 -14.90 19.06 -10.38
C LYS A 45 -13.87 19.36 -11.46
N PHE A 46 -13.92 18.66 -12.59
CA PHE A 46 -12.83 18.68 -13.56
C PHE A 46 -13.11 19.47 -14.84
N ILE A 47 -14.39 19.59 -15.25
CA ILE A 47 -14.84 20.25 -16.49
C ILE A 47 -16.10 21.08 -16.27
N PRO A 48 -16.19 21.94 -15.22
CA PRO A 48 -17.41 22.67 -14.85
C PRO A 48 -17.87 23.67 -15.91
N GLU A 49 -16.99 24.11 -16.80
CA GLU A 49 -17.30 25.11 -17.84
C GLU A 49 -17.91 24.46 -19.08
N GLU A 50 -17.79 23.14 -19.24
CA GLU A 50 -18.20 22.43 -20.45
C GLU A 50 -19.69 22.09 -20.45
N TYR A 51 -20.28 21.89 -19.26
CA TYR A 51 -21.67 21.49 -19.13
C TYR A 51 -22.41 22.27 -18.05
N THR A 52 -23.69 22.52 -18.31
CA THR A 52 -24.61 23.10 -17.32
C THR A 52 -25.72 22.10 -16.97
N PRO A 53 -26.10 21.97 -15.68
CA PRO A 53 -27.18 21.07 -15.27
C PRO A 53 -28.53 21.54 -15.80
N THR A 54 -29.48 20.60 -15.93
CA THR A 54 -30.88 20.92 -16.24
C THR A 54 -31.79 20.57 -15.07
N GLU A 55 -33.11 20.73 -15.21
CA GLU A 55 -34.08 20.31 -14.18
C GLU A 55 -34.09 18.77 -14.00
N ASP A 56 -33.70 18.02 -15.03
CA ASP A 56 -33.53 16.58 -14.97
C ASP A 56 -32.08 16.26 -14.54
N PRO A 57 -31.85 15.60 -13.38
CA PRO A 57 -30.52 15.32 -12.88
C PRO A 57 -29.68 14.45 -13.85
N ASN A 58 -30.34 13.63 -14.67
CA ASN A 58 -29.67 12.78 -15.64
C ASN A 58 -29.40 13.47 -16.99
N ARG A 59 -29.64 14.79 -17.10
CA ARG A 59 -29.45 15.56 -18.32
C ARG A 59 -28.66 16.81 -18.10
N TRP A 60 -27.65 17.00 -18.93
CA TRP A 60 -26.81 18.19 -18.91
C TRP A 60 -26.76 18.83 -20.28
N THR A 61 -26.55 20.11 -20.33
CA THR A 61 -26.44 20.89 -21.56
C THR A 61 -24.98 21.18 -21.84
N TYR A 62 -24.49 20.78 -23.01
CA TYR A 62 -23.16 21.19 -23.47
C TYR A 62 -23.15 22.71 -23.75
N THR A 63 -22.24 23.42 -23.13
CA THR A 63 -22.22 24.90 -23.11
C THR A 63 -22.11 25.49 -24.53
N ASN A 64 -21.30 24.86 -25.40
CA ASN A 64 -21.14 25.26 -26.81
C ASN A 64 -22.14 24.57 -27.76
N GLY A 65 -23.15 23.89 -27.23
CA GLY A 65 -24.16 23.19 -27.99
C GLY A 65 -25.39 24.06 -28.28
N SER A 66 -26.14 23.69 -29.33
CA SER A 66 -27.35 24.41 -29.74
C SER A 66 -28.64 23.90 -29.06
N THR A 67 -28.57 22.80 -28.30
CA THR A 67 -29.77 22.11 -27.78
C THR A 67 -29.60 21.86 -26.27
N ALA A 68 -30.62 22.18 -25.47
CA ALA A 68 -30.61 21.91 -24.03
C ALA A 68 -30.77 20.40 -23.73
N GLY A 69 -30.04 19.92 -22.66
CA GLY A 69 -30.17 18.55 -22.19
C GLY A 69 -29.68 17.45 -23.12
N GLY A 70 -28.67 17.76 -23.93
CA GLY A 70 -28.16 16.84 -24.96
C GLY A 70 -27.23 15.74 -24.44
N LEU A 71 -26.54 15.98 -23.32
CA LEU A 71 -25.80 14.94 -22.58
C LEU A 71 -26.79 14.16 -21.71
N VAL A 72 -26.76 12.84 -21.79
CA VAL A 72 -27.59 11.94 -20.98
C VAL A 72 -26.71 11.03 -20.16
N ILE A 73 -26.99 10.95 -18.86
CA ILE A 73 -26.27 10.09 -17.90
C ILE A 73 -27.09 8.82 -17.68
N TYR A 74 -26.42 7.68 -17.71
CA TYR A 74 -26.98 6.36 -17.49
C TYR A 74 -26.30 5.72 -16.27
N ASP A 75 -27.11 5.33 -15.27
CA ASP A 75 -26.68 4.61 -14.05
C ASP A 75 -25.53 5.31 -13.29
N ASP A 76 -25.37 6.62 -13.43
CA ASP A 76 -24.25 7.44 -12.90
C ASP A 76 -22.84 6.99 -13.34
N LYS A 77 -22.77 6.05 -14.27
CA LYS A 77 -21.53 5.42 -14.77
C LYS A 77 -21.15 5.83 -16.16
N TYR A 78 -22.14 6.17 -16.97
CA TYR A 78 -21.94 6.48 -18.39
C TYR A 78 -22.63 7.77 -18.80
N ALA A 79 -22.00 8.49 -19.70
CA ALA A 79 -22.56 9.66 -20.32
C ALA A 79 -22.58 9.48 -21.86
N TYR A 80 -23.62 9.95 -22.50
CA TYR A 80 -23.75 9.99 -23.96
C TYR A 80 -24.21 11.35 -24.41
N SER A 81 -23.40 12.03 -25.23
CA SER A 81 -23.73 13.34 -25.79
C SER A 81 -24.34 13.19 -27.19
N ASN A 82 -25.52 13.83 -27.40
CA ASN A 82 -26.17 13.90 -28.69
C ASN A 82 -25.75 15.14 -29.49
N HIS A 83 -24.80 15.92 -29.00
CA HIS A 83 -24.27 17.10 -29.69
C HIS A 83 -23.13 16.70 -30.63
N ASN A 84 -23.24 17.04 -31.92
CA ASN A 84 -22.15 16.78 -32.86
C ASN A 84 -20.94 17.69 -32.69
N THR A 85 -21.10 18.81 -31.96
CA THR A 85 -20.02 19.77 -31.66
C THR A 85 -19.34 19.46 -30.35
N ASP A 86 -19.88 18.56 -29.56
CA ASP A 86 -19.28 18.08 -28.32
C ASP A 86 -18.10 17.14 -28.63
N PRO A 87 -16.91 17.31 -28.05
CA PRO A 87 -15.79 16.39 -28.25
C PRO A 87 -16.14 14.92 -27.95
N THR A 88 -17.08 14.68 -27.03
CA THR A 88 -17.61 13.35 -26.70
C THR A 88 -18.89 12.99 -27.47
N GLY A 89 -19.23 13.77 -28.52
CA GLY A 89 -20.44 13.60 -29.29
C GLY A 89 -20.54 12.20 -29.92
N GLN A 90 -21.73 11.58 -29.82
CA GLN A 90 -22.04 10.26 -30.38
C GLN A 90 -21.17 9.11 -29.79
N GLN A 91 -20.57 9.31 -28.62
CA GLN A 91 -19.78 8.30 -27.92
C GLN A 91 -20.36 8.03 -26.53
N LEU A 92 -20.31 6.77 -26.10
CA LEU A 92 -20.61 6.37 -24.74
C LEU A 92 -19.32 6.46 -23.92
N CYS A 93 -19.26 7.39 -22.96
CA CYS A 93 -18.09 7.69 -22.15
C CYS A 93 -18.35 7.34 -20.67
N ASN A 94 -17.38 6.79 -19.98
CA ASN A 94 -17.32 6.78 -18.51
C ASN A 94 -16.75 8.11 -17.99
N ALA A 95 -16.67 8.28 -16.67
CA ALA A 95 -16.15 9.52 -16.06
C ALA A 95 -14.71 9.85 -16.51
N TYR A 96 -13.84 8.86 -16.59
CA TYR A 96 -12.46 9.02 -17.05
C TYR A 96 -12.39 9.50 -18.51
N ASP A 97 -13.10 8.84 -19.42
CA ASP A 97 -13.09 9.21 -20.84
C ASP A 97 -13.70 10.59 -21.07
N LEU A 98 -14.79 10.91 -20.36
CA LEU A 98 -15.45 12.22 -20.45
C LEU A 98 -14.49 13.35 -20.09
N VAL A 99 -13.82 13.25 -18.95
CA VAL A 99 -12.86 14.27 -18.48
C VAL A 99 -11.65 14.35 -19.39
N ARG A 100 -11.07 13.21 -19.79
CA ARG A 100 -9.87 13.15 -20.64
C ARG A 100 -10.11 13.81 -21.99
N ILE A 101 -11.21 13.48 -22.66
CA ILE A 101 -11.53 13.99 -24.01
C ILE A 101 -11.79 15.51 -23.99
N HIS A 102 -12.46 16.01 -22.94
CA HIS A 102 -12.72 17.44 -22.83
C HIS A 102 -11.49 18.27 -22.47
N LYS A 103 -10.67 17.78 -21.56
CA LYS A 103 -9.46 18.52 -21.15
C LYS A 103 -8.37 18.55 -22.22
N TRP A 104 -8.26 17.48 -23.00
CA TRP A 104 -7.20 17.32 -24.00
C TRP A 104 -7.80 16.78 -25.31
N PRO A 105 -8.66 17.56 -26.00
CA PRO A 105 -9.26 17.15 -27.25
C PRO A 105 -8.16 16.98 -28.31
N ASP A 106 -8.21 15.86 -29.02
CA ASP A 106 -7.29 15.49 -30.12
C ASP A 106 -5.80 15.43 -29.75
N ASP A 107 -5.48 15.42 -28.45
CA ASP A 107 -4.10 15.30 -27.97
C ASP A 107 -3.69 13.81 -27.85
N PRO A 108 -2.65 13.37 -28.60
CA PRO A 108 -2.15 12.01 -28.50
C PRO A 108 -1.58 11.67 -27.12
N ALA A 109 -1.17 12.67 -26.32
CA ALA A 109 -0.68 12.51 -24.95
C ALA A 109 -1.79 12.60 -23.89
N SER A 110 -3.06 12.74 -24.28
CA SER A 110 -4.19 12.91 -23.35
C SER A 110 -4.28 11.87 -22.25
N THR A 111 -3.88 10.62 -22.54
CA THR A 111 -3.83 9.53 -21.54
C THR A 111 -2.75 9.77 -20.47
N GLU A 112 -1.60 10.32 -20.87
CA GLU A 112 -0.51 10.63 -19.94
C GLU A 112 -0.86 11.83 -19.05
N HIS A 113 -1.44 12.87 -19.64
CA HIS A 113 -1.92 14.03 -18.90
C HIS A 113 -3.05 13.68 -17.92
N MET A 114 -3.97 12.78 -18.33
CA MET A 114 -5.02 12.30 -17.44
C MET A 114 -4.45 11.44 -16.30
N LEU A 115 -3.40 10.66 -16.56
CA LEU A 115 -2.71 9.92 -15.51
C LEU A 115 -2.06 10.86 -14.48
N GLU A 116 -1.36 11.90 -14.94
CA GLU A 116 -0.80 12.91 -14.04
C GLU A 116 -1.90 13.58 -13.20
N LEU A 117 -3.03 13.93 -13.81
CA LEU A 117 -4.16 14.50 -13.08
C LEU A 117 -4.63 13.54 -11.96
N MET A 118 -4.79 12.25 -12.27
CA MET A 118 -5.23 11.25 -11.31
C MET A 118 -4.20 11.00 -10.19
N GLU A 119 -2.91 11.03 -10.50
CA GLU A 119 -1.83 10.88 -9.51
C GLU A 119 -1.83 12.02 -8.48
N TYR A 120 -2.20 13.23 -8.88
CA TYR A 120 -2.30 14.40 -7.99
C TYR A 120 -3.70 14.58 -7.38
N ASP A 121 -4.73 13.92 -7.90
CA ASP A 121 -6.08 14.03 -7.37
C ASP A 121 -6.24 13.18 -6.10
N GLU A 122 -6.49 13.85 -4.98
CA GLU A 122 -6.62 13.22 -3.66
C GLU A 122 -7.74 12.15 -3.61
N GLY A 123 -8.89 12.43 -4.24
CA GLY A 123 -10.02 11.51 -4.27
C GLY A 123 -9.71 10.21 -5.02
N THR A 124 -9.12 10.32 -6.21
CA THR A 124 -8.70 9.17 -7.01
C THR A 124 -7.61 8.37 -6.31
N ARG A 125 -6.60 9.06 -5.74
CA ARG A 125 -5.51 8.40 -5.02
C ARG A 125 -6.01 7.64 -3.80
N LYS A 126 -6.88 8.25 -3.01
CA LYS A 126 -7.50 7.60 -1.85
C LYS A 126 -8.28 6.35 -2.25
N GLN A 127 -9.13 6.45 -3.29
CA GLN A 127 -9.90 5.31 -3.78
C GLN A 127 -8.99 4.17 -4.26
N LEU A 128 -7.90 4.49 -4.97
CA LEU A 128 -6.94 3.48 -5.43
C LEU A 128 -6.27 2.75 -4.25
N ILE A 129 -5.94 3.47 -3.19
CA ILE A 129 -5.36 2.90 -1.98
C ILE A 129 -6.37 2.03 -1.25
N ASP A 130 -7.62 2.47 -1.14
CA ASP A 130 -8.69 1.69 -0.51
C ASP A 130 -8.96 0.39 -1.29
N ASP A 131 -8.96 0.43 -2.63
CA ASP A 131 -9.03 -0.77 -3.48
C ASP A 131 -7.85 -1.72 -3.22
N LYS A 132 -6.64 -1.16 -3.00
CA LYS A 132 -5.45 -1.97 -2.69
C LYS A 132 -5.50 -2.57 -1.29
N LYS A 133 -6.04 -1.86 -0.32
CA LYS A 133 -6.27 -2.41 1.04
C LYS A 133 -7.21 -3.60 0.98
N GLU A 134 -8.32 -3.48 0.26
CA GLU A 134 -9.29 -4.58 0.07
C GLU A 134 -8.61 -5.80 -0.59
N GLN A 135 -7.86 -5.60 -1.67
CA GLN A 135 -7.11 -6.66 -2.34
C GLN A 135 -6.10 -7.34 -1.41
N ILE A 136 -5.34 -6.57 -0.61
CA ILE A 136 -4.37 -7.10 0.36
C ILE A 136 -5.06 -7.97 1.42
N HIS A 137 -6.28 -7.63 1.84
CA HIS A 137 -7.04 -8.43 2.80
C HIS A 137 -7.54 -9.74 2.19
N GLU A 138 -8.04 -9.73 0.95
CA GLU A 138 -8.48 -10.93 0.24
C GLU A 138 -7.31 -11.90 -0.01
N ASP A 139 -6.20 -11.42 -0.55
CA ASP A 139 -5.00 -12.24 -0.81
C ASP A 139 -4.39 -12.82 0.47
N TRP A 140 -4.63 -12.18 1.63
CA TRP A 140 -4.15 -12.67 2.91
C TRP A 140 -4.94 -13.87 3.42
N ASP A 141 -6.23 -13.92 3.24
CA ASP A 141 -7.06 -15.05 3.65
C ASP A 141 -6.73 -16.31 2.83
N ASP A 142 -6.44 -16.14 1.55
CA ASP A 142 -5.94 -17.22 0.68
C ASP A 142 -4.55 -17.74 1.13
N PHE A 143 -3.66 -16.86 1.60
CA PHE A 143 -2.33 -17.25 2.09
C PHE A 143 -2.39 -18.10 3.37
N LYS A 144 -3.37 -17.84 4.26
CA LYS A 144 -3.58 -18.65 5.48
C LYS A 144 -3.95 -20.10 5.15
N ASP A 145 -4.73 -20.33 4.12
CA ASP A 145 -5.14 -21.70 3.71
C ASP A 145 -3.98 -22.52 3.17
N ASP A 146 -3.03 -21.91 2.46
CA ASP A 146 -1.85 -22.59 1.91
C ASP A 146 -0.80 -22.95 2.99
N THR A 147 -0.72 -22.18 4.09
CA THR A 147 0.28 -22.35 5.16
C THR A 147 -0.27 -23.05 6.41
N ALA A 148 -1.58 -23.26 6.50
CA ALA A 148 -2.30 -23.75 7.70
C ALA A 148 -2.09 -25.23 8.02
N ARG A 149 -1.04 -25.89 7.52
CA ARG A 149 -0.77 -27.30 7.86
C ARG A 149 -0.21 -27.55 9.26
N ASP A 150 0.26 -26.52 10.00
CA ASP A 150 0.89 -26.72 11.32
C ASP A 150 0.77 -25.56 12.34
N SER A 151 -0.20 -24.67 12.25
CA SER A 151 -0.33 -23.57 13.22
C SER A 151 -1.66 -23.59 13.98
N GLN A 152 -1.72 -24.37 15.06
CA GLN A 152 -2.73 -24.16 16.11
C GLN A 152 -2.34 -22.94 16.95
N GLY A 153 -3.19 -21.89 16.94
CA GLY A 153 -3.31 -20.93 18.01
C GLY A 153 -2.50 -19.65 17.92
N VAL A 154 -2.84 -18.76 16.99
CA VAL A 154 -2.73 -17.31 17.27
C VAL A 154 -4.13 -16.74 17.10
N GLU A 155 -4.79 -16.41 18.23
CA GLU A 155 -6.00 -15.61 18.21
C GLU A 155 -5.67 -14.27 17.57
N ASP A 156 -6.29 -13.99 16.44
CA ASP A 156 -6.29 -12.68 15.80
C ASP A 156 -6.97 -11.69 16.76
N SER A 157 -6.18 -11.04 17.60
CA SER A 157 -6.65 -9.85 18.29
C SER A 157 -7.01 -8.84 17.20
N LYS A 158 -8.29 -8.45 17.14
CA LYS A 158 -8.78 -7.33 16.32
C LYS A 158 -8.23 -6.01 16.87
N GLU A 159 -6.91 -5.82 16.77
CA GLU A 159 -6.35 -4.48 16.84
C GLU A 159 -6.71 -3.80 15.52
N GLU A 160 -7.30 -2.62 15.59
CA GLU A 160 -7.45 -1.75 14.41
C GLU A 160 -6.06 -1.55 13.81
N VAL A 161 -5.85 -2.18 12.68
CA VAL A 161 -4.56 -2.11 11.99
C VAL A 161 -4.48 -0.73 11.37
N ASN A 162 -3.58 0.11 11.87
CA ASN A 162 -3.29 1.38 11.20
C ASN A 162 -2.61 1.09 9.85
N GLU A 163 -3.33 1.37 8.78
CA GLU A 163 -2.89 1.18 7.39
C GLU A 163 -2.56 2.50 6.68
N ASP A 164 -2.52 3.64 7.41
CA ASP A 164 -2.24 4.97 6.83
C ASP A 164 -0.86 5.04 6.15
N TRP A 165 0.04 4.12 6.50
CA TRP A 165 1.36 4.04 5.85
C TRP A 165 1.29 3.64 4.37
N LEU A 166 0.21 2.96 3.94
CA LEU A 166 -0.04 2.61 2.53
C LEU A 166 -0.28 3.87 1.68
N ASP A 167 -0.82 4.94 2.28
CA ASP A 167 -1.09 6.21 1.61
C ASP A 167 0.20 6.87 1.07
N ASN A 168 1.35 6.52 1.65
CA ASN A 168 2.66 7.03 1.28
C ASN A 168 3.43 6.11 0.32
N MET A 169 2.83 5.03 -0.15
CA MET A 169 3.46 4.12 -1.10
C MET A 169 3.52 4.72 -2.50
N ASP A 170 4.65 4.55 -3.17
CA ASP A 170 4.79 4.89 -4.58
C ASP A 170 4.04 3.90 -5.47
N MET A 171 3.27 4.43 -6.43
CA MET A 171 2.52 3.62 -7.39
C MET A 171 3.04 3.79 -8.82
N ASP A 172 2.89 2.75 -9.63
CA ASP A 172 3.22 2.78 -11.06
C ASP A 172 2.06 3.34 -11.91
N LYS A 173 2.30 3.49 -13.21
CA LYS A 173 1.29 3.96 -14.18
C LYS A 173 0.05 3.04 -14.29
N LYS A 174 0.10 1.83 -13.73
CA LYS A 174 -1.01 0.87 -13.70
C LYS A 174 -1.75 0.86 -12.36
N GLY A 175 -1.26 1.63 -11.37
CA GLY A 175 -1.82 1.66 -10.01
C GLY A 175 -1.35 0.48 -9.14
N ASN A 176 -0.22 -0.15 -9.46
CA ASN A 176 0.41 -1.12 -8.57
C ASN A 176 1.52 -0.46 -7.75
N PHE A 177 1.84 -1.03 -6.59
CA PHE A 177 2.98 -0.56 -5.81
C PHE A 177 4.28 -0.74 -6.61
N LYS A 178 5.06 0.35 -6.73
CA LYS A 178 6.36 0.28 -7.39
C LYS A 178 7.31 -0.63 -6.60
N PRO A 179 8.08 -1.48 -7.27
CA PRO A 179 9.10 -2.30 -6.62
C PRO A 179 10.34 -1.45 -6.27
N THR A 180 10.17 -0.42 -5.42
CA THR A 180 11.25 0.44 -4.92
C THR A 180 11.76 -0.05 -3.58
N THR A 181 13.03 0.22 -3.26
CA THR A 181 13.58 -0.09 -1.94
C THR A 181 12.82 0.64 -0.84
N ASP A 182 12.39 1.88 -1.08
CA ASP A 182 11.60 2.66 -0.11
C ASP A 182 10.27 2.00 0.21
N ASN A 183 9.50 1.58 -0.79
CA ASN A 183 8.24 0.85 -0.58
C ASN A 183 8.46 -0.44 0.23
N ILE A 184 9.53 -1.19 -0.08
CA ILE A 184 9.82 -2.45 0.62
C ILE A 184 10.22 -2.18 2.08
N VAL A 185 11.01 -1.13 2.34
CA VAL A 185 11.35 -0.69 3.69
C VAL A 185 10.10 -0.29 4.47
N ARG A 186 9.16 0.46 3.84
CA ARG A 186 7.88 0.82 4.48
C ARG A 186 7.07 -0.41 4.86
N ILE A 187 6.99 -1.42 4.00
CA ILE A 187 6.33 -2.69 4.28
C ILE A 187 7.01 -3.39 5.49
N LEU A 188 8.34 -3.53 5.49
CA LEU A 188 9.07 -4.16 6.58
C LEU A 188 8.84 -3.50 7.94
N LEU A 189 8.71 -2.17 7.96
CA LEU A 189 8.58 -1.39 9.20
C LEU A 189 7.14 -1.25 9.69
N ASN A 190 6.14 -1.37 8.82
CA ASN A 190 4.76 -1.03 9.17
C ASN A 190 3.78 -2.19 9.03
N ASP A 191 4.05 -3.19 8.17
CA ASP A 191 3.15 -4.34 8.05
C ASP A 191 3.04 -5.05 9.42
N PRO A 192 1.83 -5.19 9.98
CA PRO A 192 1.60 -5.78 11.30
C PRO A 192 2.20 -7.17 11.48
N LYS A 193 2.29 -7.94 10.40
CA LYS A 193 2.83 -9.32 10.41
C LYS A 193 4.36 -9.36 10.32
N LEU A 194 5.01 -8.26 9.95
CA LEU A 194 6.46 -8.19 9.77
C LEU A 194 7.15 -7.33 10.82
N LYS A 195 6.58 -6.17 11.17
CA LYS A 195 7.23 -5.14 12.00
C LYS A 195 7.77 -5.64 13.35
N ASN A 196 7.11 -6.64 13.94
CA ASN A 196 7.51 -7.22 15.22
C ASN A 196 8.43 -8.44 15.06
N GLY A 197 8.48 -9.05 13.87
CA GLY A 197 9.29 -10.24 13.60
C GLY A 197 10.65 -9.93 13.00
N VAL A 198 10.74 -8.86 12.20
CA VAL A 198 12.01 -8.44 11.61
C VAL A 198 12.88 -7.79 12.67
N GLY A 199 14.03 -8.40 12.94
CA GLY A 199 14.98 -7.94 13.91
C GLY A 199 16.04 -7.01 13.31
N GLY A 200 17.24 -7.05 13.89
CA GLY A 200 18.40 -6.29 13.47
C GLY A 200 19.67 -7.12 13.54
N ASN A 201 20.82 -6.48 13.34
CA ASN A 201 22.11 -7.12 13.51
C ASN A 201 22.49 -7.21 14.99
N ASP A 202 22.74 -8.42 15.48
CA ASP A 202 23.42 -8.63 16.73
C ASP A 202 24.92 -8.32 16.53
N LEU A 203 25.35 -7.17 17.01
CA LEU A 203 26.72 -6.68 16.83
C LEU A 203 27.76 -7.50 17.64
N PHE A 204 27.32 -8.23 18.67
CA PHE A 204 28.19 -9.12 19.41
C PHE A 204 28.38 -10.46 18.69
N ALA A 205 27.27 -11.07 18.22
CA ALA A 205 27.32 -12.32 17.49
C ALA A 205 27.67 -12.11 16.00
N GLN A 206 27.68 -10.86 15.50
CA GLN A 206 27.92 -10.47 14.10
C GLN A 206 27.00 -11.19 13.11
N LYS A 207 25.71 -11.26 13.41
CA LYS A 207 24.73 -11.91 12.56
C LYS A 207 23.36 -11.21 12.66
N PRO A 208 22.56 -11.24 11.56
CA PRO A 208 21.19 -10.76 11.59
C PRO A 208 20.28 -11.74 12.34
N VAL A 209 19.30 -11.21 13.07
CA VAL A 209 18.37 -12.01 13.86
C VAL A 209 16.93 -11.57 13.69
N LYS A 210 16.00 -12.49 13.95
CA LYS A 210 14.56 -12.27 14.08
C LYS A 210 14.23 -11.91 15.53
N LYS A 211 13.24 -11.03 15.75
CA LYS A 211 12.80 -10.60 17.10
C LYS A 211 11.48 -11.22 17.52
N GLY A 212 10.68 -11.70 16.58
CA GLY A 212 9.35 -12.27 16.83
C GLY A 212 8.92 -13.17 15.68
N SER A 213 7.73 -13.71 15.77
CA SER A 213 7.15 -14.55 14.71
C SER A 213 6.97 -13.78 13.41
N LEU A 214 7.13 -14.48 12.30
CA LEU A 214 6.92 -14.03 10.92
C LEU A 214 5.89 -14.96 10.26
N PRO A 215 5.25 -14.56 9.16
CA PRO A 215 4.25 -15.39 8.48
C PRO A 215 4.71 -16.81 8.12
N TRP A 216 6.01 -16.98 7.92
CA TRP A 216 6.65 -18.26 7.55
C TRP A 216 7.48 -18.90 8.67
N TRP A 217 7.54 -18.28 9.87
CA TRP A 217 8.39 -18.75 10.94
C TRP A 217 7.81 -18.43 12.32
N ASN A 218 7.67 -19.44 13.19
CA ASN A 218 7.29 -19.27 14.58
C ASN A 218 8.51 -18.88 15.42
N TYR A 219 8.35 -17.92 16.32
CA TYR A 219 9.45 -17.42 17.14
C TYR A 219 10.12 -18.54 17.96
N ASN A 220 11.44 -18.70 17.76
CA ASN A 220 12.28 -19.60 18.51
C ASN A 220 13.49 -18.84 19.08
N PRO A 221 13.50 -18.52 20.39
CA PRO A 221 14.59 -17.76 20.99
C PRO A 221 15.93 -18.52 21.00
N SER A 222 15.93 -19.84 20.84
CA SER A 222 17.17 -20.66 20.78
C SER A 222 17.87 -20.56 19.43
N ASP A 223 17.15 -20.22 18.37
CA ASP A 223 17.70 -20.00 17.03
C ASP A 223 16.97 -18.85 16.31
N PRO A 224 17.26 -17.62 16.69
CA PRO A 224 16.65 -16.44 16.08
C PRO A 224 17.36 -15.99 14.80
N THR A 225 18.33 -16.75 14.28
CA THR A 225 19.14 -16.33 13.14
C THR A 225 18.29 -16.12 11.88
N TRP A 226 18.47 -14.97 11.23
CA TRP A 226 17.94 -14.70 9.90
C TRP A 226 18.79 -15.43 8.85
N THR A 227 18.15 -16.11 7.90
CA THR A 227 18.80 -16.98 6.91
C THR A 227 18.37 -16.66 5.48
N ASP A 228 19.07 -17.21 4.48
CA ASP A 228 18.68 -17.10 3.07
C ASP A 228 17.26 -17.64 2.80
N THR A 229 16.79 -18.57 3.64
CA THR A 229 15.42 -19.07 3.56
C THR A 229 14.42 -18.00 3.98
N ASP A 230 14.76 -17.17 4.96
CA ASP A 230 13.92 -16.03 5.36
C ASP A 230 13.84 -14.99 4.26
N ASP A 231 14.96 -14.73 3.55
CA ASP A 231 14.97 -13.86 2.37
C ASP A 231 14.06 -14.38 1.26
N ALA A 232 14.10 -15.68 0.98
CA ALA A 232 13.25 -16.29 -0.03
C ALA A 232 11.77 -16.24 0.36
N SER A 233 11.46 -16.51 1.63
CA SER A 233 10.10 -16.47 2.18
C SER A 233 9.54 -15.04 2.18
N PHE A 234 10.37 -14.06 2.51
CA PHE A 234 9.96 -12.65 2.44
C PHE A 234 9.69 -12.19 1.01
N ARG A 235 10.52 -12.59 0.03
CA ARG A 235 10.24 -12.32 -1.40
C ARG A 235 8.92 -12.91 -1.85
N TYR A 236 8.63 -14.16 -1.45
CA TYR A 236 7.36 -14.81 -1.74
C TYR A 236 6.17 -14.08 -1.10
N TYR A 237 6.33 -13.64 0.15
CA TYR A 237 5.32 -12.83 0.84
C TYR A 237 5.02 -11.51 0.12
N LEU A 238 6.05 -10.79 -0.33
CA LEU A 238 5.91 -9.55 -1.09
C LEU A 238 5.21 -9.75 -2.44
N GLU A 239 5.55 -10.85 -3.12
CA GLU A 239 4.91 -11.20 -4.40
C GLU A 239 3.42 -11.49 -4.22
N LYS A 240 3.07 -12.31 -3.23
CA LYS A 240 1.68 -12.72 -2.98
C LYS A 240 0.82 -11.59 -2.46
N LYS A 241 1.30 -10.83 -1.49
CA LYS A 241 0.49 -9.83 -0.80
C LYS A 241 0.50 -8.45 -1.45
N TYR A 242 1.63 -8.05 -2.02
CA TYR A 242 1.84 -6.70 -2.55
C TYR A 242 2.08 -6.66 -4.05
N ASN A 243 2.14 -7.82 -4.71
CA ASN A 243 2.50 -7.95 -6.12
C ASN A 243 3.86 -7.29 -6.45
N ILE A 244 4.83 -7.37 -5.52
CA ILE A 244 6.16 -6.79 -5.66
C ILE A 244 7.18 -7.89 -5.96
N VAL A 245 7.85 -7.78 -7.13
CA VAL A 245 8.90 -8.72 -7.58
C VAL A 245 10.17 -7.91 -7.90
N ALA A 246 11.16 -7.91 -6.98
CA ALA A 246 12.41 -7.17 -7.17
C ALA A 246 13.54 -7.67 -6.26
N LYS A 247 14.19 -8.78 -6.61
CA LYS A 247 15.18 -9.45 -5.75
C LYS A 247 16.23 -8.51 -5.16
N GLY A 248 16.98 -7.79 -5.97
CA GLY A 248 18.09 -6.94 -5.47
C GLY A 248 17.62 -5.81 -4.54
N LYS A 249 16.45 -5.21 -4.82
CA LYS A 249 15.88 -4.16 -3.95
C LYS A 249 15.32 -4.71 -2.64
N VAL A 250 14.87 -5.96 -2.65
CA VAL A 250 14.45 -6.67 -1.43
C VAL A 250 15.66 -6.91 -0.55
N ASP A 251 16.75 -7.42 -1.11
CA ASP A 251 17.99 -7.69 -0.39
C ASP A 251 18.55 -6.37 0.22
N ASP A 252 18.55 -5.26 -0.53
CA ASP A 252 18.95 -3.93 -0.05
C ASP A 252 18.04 -3.42 1.09
N ALA A 253 16.73 -3.62 0.98
CA ALA A 253 15.77 -3.18 2.00
C ALA A 253 15.93 -3.96 3.31
N ILE A 254 16.12 -5.29 3.23
CA ILE A 254 16.38 -6.15 4.39
C ILE A 254 17.65 -5.67 5.09
N ALA A 255 18.76 -5.51 4.35
CA ALA A 255 20.03 -5.07 4.89
C ALA A 255 19.91 -3.69 5.58
N TYR A 256 19.19 -2.74 4.95
CA TYR A 256 18.94 -1.42 5.52
C TYR A 256 18.17 -1.48 6.85
N VAL A 257 17.09 -2.27 6.90
CA VAL A 257 16.26 -2.38 8.12
C VAL A 257 17.01 -3.11 9.22
N GLN A 258 17.75 -4.17 8.91
CA GLN A 258 18.57 -4.90 9.88
C GLN A 258 19.70 -4.03 10.45
N GLU A 259 20.34 -3.22 9.62
CA GLU A 259 21.38 -2.29 10.09
C GLU A 259 20.78 -1.20 11.00
N ARG A 260 19.65 -0.62 10.61
CA ARG A 260 18.94 0.39 11.40
C ARG A 260 18.50 -0.14 12.78
N ASN A 261 18.16 -1.41 12.85
CA ASN A 261 17.71 -2.08 14.07
C ASN A 261 18.85 -2.80 14.81
N SER A 262 20.12 -2.51 14.48
CA SER A 262 21.28 -3.13 15.12
C SER A 262 21.32 -2.89 16.62
N PHE A 263 21.74 -3.87 17.38
CA PHE A 263 21.83 -3.83 18.84
C PHE A 263 23.05 -4.63 19.34
N HIS A 264 23.43 -4.39 20.58
CA HIS A 264 24.57 -5.07 21.17
C HIS A 264 24.16 -5.68 22.52
N PRO A 265 23.72 -6.95 22.58
CA PRO A 265 23.06 -7.52 23.77
C PRO A 265 23.91 -7.44 25.05
N VAL A 266 25.22 -7.58 24.91
CA VAL A 266 26.12 -7.48 26.08
C VAL A 266 26.23 -6.04 26.56
N ARG A 267 26.35 -5.06 25.68
CA ARG A 267 26.39 -3.64 26.05
C ARG A 267 25.06 -3.22 26.67
N ASP A 268 23.96 -3.55 26.00
CA ASP A 268 22.62 -3.20 26.49
C ASP A 268 22.35 -3.79 27.87
N TYR A 269 22.79 -5.03 28.12
CA TYR A 269 22.73 -5.63 29.46
C TYR A 269 23.56 -4.87 30.47
N LEU A 270 24.84 -4.56 30.15
CA LEU A 270 25.72 -3.86 31.09
C LEU A 270 25.20 -2.45 31.40
N ASP A 271 24.60 -1.76 30.44
CA ASP A 271 24.02 -0.42 30.60
C ASP A 271 22.76 -0.42 31.50
N THR A 272 22.12 -1.58 31.72
CA THR A 272 21.01 -1.72 32.68
C THR A 272 21.46 -1.95 34.11
N LEU A 273 22.77 -2.23 34.35
CA LEU A 273 23.28 -2.52 35.67
C LEU A 273 23.50 -1.23 36.45
N GLU A 274 22.92 -1.16 37.63
CA GLU A 274 23.18 -0.10 38.57
C GLU A 274 24.17 -0.59 39.65
N TRP A 275 25.19 0.22 39.91
CA TRP A 275 26.12 -0.12 40.99
C TRP A 275 25.46 0.01 42.35
N ASP A 276 25.48 -1.07 43.13
CA ASP A 276 24.91 -1.13 44.48
C ASP A 276 25.76 -0.44 45.58
N GLY A 277 26.83 0.23 45.19
CA GLY A 277 27.73 0.93 46.11
C GLY A 277 28.75 0.04 46.84
N ILE A 278 28.74 -1.27 46.58
CA ILE A 278 29.65 -2.21 47.25
C ILE A 278 30.92 -2.41 46.42
N PRO A 279 32.11 -2.01 46.96
CA PRO A 279 33.38 -2.18 46.24
C PRO A 279 33.84 -3.65 46.31
N ARG A 280 33.60 -4.40 45.21
CA ARG A 280 33.99 -5.82 45.11
C ARG A 280 35.30 -6.06 44.39
N LEU A 281 35.93 -5.02 43.84
CA LEU A 281 37.12 -5.20 43.01
C LEU A 281 38.27 -5.81 43.84
N ASP A 282 38.48 -5.32 45.06
CA ASP A 282 39.57 -5.78 45.94
C ASP A 282 39.41 -7.24 46.41
N THR A 283 38.18 -7.72 46.48
CA THR A 283 37.85 -9.06 46.96
C THR A 283 37.40 -10.02 45.87
N LEU A 284 37.48 -9.59 44.60
CA LEU A 284 36.96 -10.36 43.47
C LEU A 284 37.50 -11.81 43.43
N PHE A 285 38.81 -11.98 43.60
CA PHE A 285 39.42 -13.31 43.56
C PHE A 285 39.14 -14.13 44.84
N ILE A 286 38.91 -13.45 45.96
CA ILE A 286 38.59 -14.08 47.23
C ILE A 286 37.14 -14.58 47.21
N ASP A 287 36.18 -13.69 46.88
CA ASP A 287 34.76 -13.95 46.99
C ASP A 287 34.24 -14.88 45.87
N TYR A 288 34.81 -14.81 44.66
CA TYR A 288 34.29 -15.53 43.50
C TYR A 288 35.19 -16.65 42.99
N LEU A 289 36.51 -16.64 43.28
CA LEU A 289 37.44 -17.65 42.78
C LEU A 289 38.07 -18.47 43.91
N GLY A 290 37.68 -18.20 45.17
CA GLY A 290 38.14 -18.98 46.35
C GLY A 290 39.62 -18.78 46.68
N SER A 291 40.24 -17.65 46.27
CA SER A 291 41.62 -17.34 46.63
C SER A 291 41.72 -17.00 48.12
N GLU A 292 42.88 -17.27 48.72
CA GLU A 292 43.20 -16.87 50.14
C GLU A 292 43.15 -15.34 50.28
N ASP A 293 42.51 -14.85 51.31
CA ASP A 293 42.49 -13.41 51.64
C ASP A 293 43.85 -12.92 52.05
N SER A 294 44.59 -12.30 51.16
CA SER A 294 45.92 -11.76 51.38
C SER A 294 46.08 -10.39 50.71
N GLU A 295 47.02 -9.59 51.19
CA GLU A 295 47.37 -8.34 50.50
C GLU A 295 47.77 -8.55 49.03
N TYR A 296 48.40 -9.66 48.73
CA TYR A 296 48.81 -10.04 47.39
C TYR A 296 47.59 -10.28 46.51
N SER A 297 46.62 -11.11 46.96
CA SER A 297 45.40 -11.40 46.22
C SER A 297 44.57 -10.14 45.93
N ARG A 298 44.47 -9.23 46.91
CA ARG A 298 43.80 -7.93 46.78
C ARG A 298 44.54 -7.00 45.81
N ALA A 299 45.88 -6.95 45.86
CA ALA A 299 46.69 -6.13 44.98
C ALA A 299 46.61 -6.62 43.51
N VAL A 300 46.56 -7.95 43.31
CA VAL A 300 46.40 -8.56 41.99
C VAL A 300 45.02 -8.28 41.44
N ALA A 301 43.97 -8.40 42.24
CA ALA A 301 42.59 -8.09 41.82
C ALA A 301 42.44 -6.66 41.31
N ARG A 302 43.07 -5.67 41.98
CA ARG A 302 43.09 -4.26 41.53
C ARG A 302 43.82 -4.04 40.19
N LYS A 303 44.79 -4.88 39.85
CA LYS A 303 45.58 -4.76 38.62
C LYS A 303 45.03 -5.54 37.45
N ALA A 304 44.24 -6.59 37.69
CA ALA A 304 43.63 -7.41 36.65
C ALA A 304 42.45 -6.68 35.99
#